data_201b9d74e2e7a2e442cdfc891b2b3a57
#
_entry.id   201b9d74e2e7a2e442cdfc891b2b3a57
#
_cell.length_a   1.000
_cell.length_b   1.000
_cell.length_c   1.000
_cell.angle_alpha   90.00
_cell.angle_beta   90.00
_cell.angle_gamma   90.00
#
_symmetry.space_group_name_H-M   'P 1'
#
loop_
_entity.id
_entity.type
_entity.pdbx_description
1 polymer ?
#
loop_
_entity_poly.entity_id
_entity_poly.type
_entity_poly.pdbx_seq_one_letter_code
_entity_poly.pdbx_strand_id
1 'polypeptide(L)'
;VYKIFGPKPDSVLKMVQEGATKEDVLEKTGHTVGLDNVSLKIEEGETFVCMGLSGSGKSTLIRHLNRLIDPTSGEILVEGKDVTTLNKEQLIEFRRQKMSMVFQRFGLFPHKTVLQNVGYGLEMQGMEFEKRNSVAMEKIESVGLTGFENQYPAQLSGGMQQRVGLARALATDTDIMLMDEAFSALDPLIRSDMQKQLIDLQSELKKTIVFITHDLDESLRLGDHIG
;
A
#
# COMPACT_ATOMS: atom_id res chain seq x y z
N VAL A 1 -2.08 2.31 17.98
CA VAL A 1 -1.43 1.06 17.52
C VAL A 1 0.01 1.01 17.98
N TYR A 2 0.43 -0.12 18.48
CA TYR A 2 1.82 -0.45 18.82
C TYR A 2 2.30 -1.60 17.93
N LYS A 3 3.56 -1.53 17.47
CA LYS A 3 4.24 -2.66 16.81
C LYS A 3 5.65 -2.85 17.36
N ILE A 4 5.89 -4.01 17.93
CA ILE A 4 7.20 -4.46 18.42
C ILE A 4 7.57 -5.71 17.62
N PHE A 5 8.78 -5.72 17.07
CA PHE A 5 9.36 -6.87 16.37
C PHE A 5 10.31 -7.61 17.31
N GLY A 6 10.22 -8.93 17.32
CA GLY A 6 11.03 -9.83 18.15
C GLY A 6 10.21 -10.99 18.69
N PRO A 7 10.84 -11.93 19.40
CA PRO A 7 10.14 -13.07 20.02
C PRO A 7 9.26 -12.59 21.18
N LYS A 8 7.98 -13.01 21.23
CA LYS A 8 7.04 -12.67 22.30
C LYS A 8 6.93 -11.14 22.54
N PRO A 9 6.53 -10.35 21.53
CA PRO A 9 6.54 -8.88 21.61
C PRO A 9 5.69 -8.31 22.75
N ASP A 10 4.63 -9.02 23.18
CA ASP A 10 3.78 -8.62 24.30
C ASP A 10 4.54 -8.48 25.62
N SER A 11 5.64 -9.24 25.80
CA SER A 11 6.46 -9.17 27.01
C SER A 11 7.18 -7.82 27.18
N VAL A 12 7.33 -7.06 26.10
CA VAL A 12 8.04 -5.78 26.06
C VAL A 12 7.08 -4.59 25.94
N LEU A 13 5.80 -4.86 25.63
CA LEU A 13 4.79 -3.82 25.39
C LEU A 13 4.66 -2.85 26.56
N LYS A 14 4.63 -3.36 27.79
CA LYS A 14 4.51 -2.54 29.00
C LYS A 14 5.68 -1.58 29.15
N MET A 15 6.90 -2.02 28.88
CA MET A 15 8.12 -1.19 28.91
C MET A 15 8.03 -0.02 27.90
N VAL A 16 7.50 -0.28 26.68
CA VAL A 16 7.27 0.76 25.67
C VAL A 16 6.19 1.74 26.12
N GLN A 17 5.09 1.24 26.66
CA GLN A 17 4.00 2.07 27.18
C GLN A 17 4.40 2.95 28.37
N GLU A 18 5.38 2.53 29.16
CA GLU A 18 5.98 3.30 30.26
C GLU A 18 7.02 4.32 29.78
N GLY A 19 7.24 4.45 28.46
CA GLY A 19 8.06 5.49 27.85
C GLY A 19 9.55 5.12 27.64
N ALA A 20 9.89 3.82 27.60
CA ALA A 20 11.24 3.40 27.21
C ALA A 20 11.53 3.81 25.76
N THR A 21 12.74 4.30 25.50
CA THR A 21 13.16 4.65 24.12
C THR A 21 13.35 3.42 23.26
N LYS A 22 13.37 3.60 21.94
CA LYS A 22 13.62 2.51 20.98
C LYS A 22 14.99 1.86 21.22
N GLU A 23 15.96 2.68 21.56
CA GLU A 23 17.33 2.29 21.89
C GLU A 23 17.37 1.46 23.18
N ASP A 24 16.69 1.91 24.24
CA ASP A 24 16.57 1.17 25.50
C ASP A 24 15.94 -0.22 25.30
N VAL A 25 14.86 -0.28 24.50
CA VAL A 25 14.16 -1.55 24.21
C VAL A 25 15.09 -2.48 23.45
N LEU A 26 15.77 -1.99 22.42
CA LEU A 26 16.70 -2.80 21.63
C LEU A 26 17.86 -3.33 22.49
N GLU A 27 18.50 -2.45 23.27
CA GLU A 27 19.67 -2.80 24.09
C GLU A 27 19.33 -3.81 25.20
N LYS A 28 18.21 -3.58 25.90
CA LYS A 28 17.82 -4.40 27.05
C LYS A 28 17.14 -5.72 26.66
N THR A 29 16.49 -5.78 25.51
CA THR A 29 15.59 -6.91 25.16
C THR A 29 15.84 -7.52 23.79
N GLY A 30 16.63 -6.86 22.93
CA GLY A 30 16.83 -7.29 21.53
C GLY A 30 15.60 -7.08 20.63
N HIS A 31 14.56 -6.37 21.09
CA HIS A 31 13.38 -6.07 20.32
C HIS A 31 13.50 -4.73 19.58
N THR A 32 12.81 -4.60 18.46
CA THR A 32 12.74 -3.35 17.70
C THR A 32 11.33 -2.77 17.75
N VAL A 33 11.20 -1.52 18.21
CA VAL A 33 9.92 -0.81 18.19
C VAL A 33 9.69 -0.22 16.80
N GLY A 34 8.70 -0.77 16.09
CA GLY A 34 8.30 -0.31 14.75
C GLY A 34 7.29 0.82 14.79
N LEU A 35 6.28 0.71 15.65
CA LEU A 35 5.27 1.75 15.90
C LEU A 35 5.09 1.90 17.41
N ASP A 36 5.05 3.14 17.88
CA ASP A 36 4.85 3.51 19.26
C ASP A 36 3.66 4.46 19.38
N ASN A 37 2.56 3.95 19.94
CA ASN A 37 1.32 4.67 20.20
C ASN A 37 0.78 5.52 19.02
N VAL A 38 0.84 4.98 17.82
CA VAL A 38 0.36 5.70 16.64
C VAL A 38 -1.16 5.68 16.60
N SER A 39 -1.78 6.86 16.55
CA SER A 39 -3.21 7.05 16.32
C SER A 39 -3.40 8.05 15.20
N LEU A 40 -4.20 7.69 14.21
CA LEU A 40 -4.54 8.56 13.09
C LEU A 40 -5.96 8.28 12.62
N LYS A 41 -6.56 9.25 11.97
CA LYS A 41 -7.86 9.13 11.33
C LYS A 41 -7.71 9.54 9.88
N ILE A 42 -8.30 8.77 8.99
CA ILE A 42 -8.33 9.02 7.55
C ILE A 42 -9.80 9.10 7.14
N GLU A 43 -10.18 10.16 6.45
CA GLU A 43 -11.56 10.34 6.01
C GLU A 43 -11.80 9.60 4.68
N GLU A 44 -13.05 9.26 4.43
CA GLU A 44 -13.44 8.63 3.17
C GLU A 44 -13.23 9.59 2.00
N GLY A 45 -12.61 9.10 0.92
CA GLY A 45 -12.37 9.85 -0.31
C GLY A 45 -11.18 10.81 -0.25
N GLU A 46 -10.46 10.91 0.87
CA GLU A 46 -9.26 11.74 0.95
C GLU A 46 -7.98 11.02 0.52
N THR A 47 -7.02 11.79 0.07
CA THR A 47 -5.62 11.36 -0.04
C THR A 47 -4.85 11.78 1.21
N PHE A 48 -4.64 10.83 2.11
CA PHE A 48 -3.82 11.01 3.31
C PHE A 48 -2.37 10.68 3.02
N VAL A 49 -1.47 11.64 3.19
CA VAL A 49 -0.03 11.43 3.00
C VAL A 49 0.67 11.26 4.33
N CYS A 50 1.31 10.10 4.53
CA CYS A 50 2.19 9.86 5.66
C CYS A 50 3.63 10.17 5.24
N MET A 51 4.19 11.26 5.80
CA MET A 51 5.52 11.75 5.48
C MET A 51 6.48 11.50 6.64
N GLY A 52 7.75 11.31 6.35
CA GLY A 52 8.81 11.19 7.36
C GLY A 52 10.09 10.56 6.84
N LEU A 53 11.13 10.57 7.67
CA LEU A 53 12.44 10.04 7.32
C LEU A 53 12.42 8.52 7.08
N SER A 54 13.43 8.02 6.37
CA SER A 54 13.63 6.58 6.22
C SER A 54 13.78 5.91 7.59
N GLY A 55 13.14 4.75 7.77
CA GLY A 55 13.17 4.03 9.05
C GLY A 55 12.21 4.54 10.13
N SER A 56 11.40 5.59 9.89
CA SER A 56 10.43 6.10 10.88
C SER A 56 9.21 5.21 11.13
N GLY A 57 9.05 4.12 10.37
CA GLY A 57 7.94 3.17 10.56
C GLY A 57 6.79 3.31 9.56
N LYS A 58 6.85 4.21 8.58
CA LYS A 58 5.77 4.45 7.59
C LYS A 58 5.33 3.19 6.85
N SER A 59 6.28 2.44 6.27
CA SER A 59 5.97 1.18 5.58
C SER A 59 5.42 0.11 6.53
N THR A 60 5.80 0.18 7.81
CA THR A 60 5.20 -0.66 8.85
C THR A 60 3.75 -0.25 9.07
N LEU A 61 3.48 1.04 9.22
CA LEU A 61 2.14 1.59 9.43
C LEU A 61 1.17 1.19 8.31
N ILE A 62 1.53 1.45 7.05
CA ILE A 62 0.63 1.14 5.92
C ILE A 62 0.33 -0.36 5.81
N ARG A 63 1.30 -1.23 6.16
CA ARG A 63 1.11 -2.69 6.16
C ARG A 63 0.27 -3.20 7.32
N HIS A 64 0.00 -2.38 8.33
CA HIS A 64 -0.98 -2.69 9.36
C HIS A 64 -2.41 -2.48 8.84
N LEU A 65 -2.66 -1.46 8.00
CA LEU A 65 -3.99 -1.14 7.49
C LEU A 65 -4.62 -2.33 6.75
N ASN A 66 -3.82 -3.10 6.01
CA ASN A 66 -4.27 -4.33 5.34
C ASN A 66 -3.89 -5.61 6.08
N ARG A 67 -3.35 -5.50 7.31
CA ARG A 67 -2.88 -6.61 8.14
C ARG A 67 -1.87 -7.55 7.44
N LEU A 68 -1.04 -7.02 6.55
CA LEU A 68 0.18 -7.74 6.13
C LEU A 68 1.14 -7.91 7.31
N ILE A 69 1.04 -7.01 8.29
CA ILE A 69 1.71 -7.09 9.58
C ILE A 69 0.63 -6.92 10.65
N ASP A 70 0.51 -7.87 11.56
CA ASP A 70 -0.39 -7.74 12.70
C ASP A 70 0.20 -6.78 13.74
N PRO A 71 -0.62 -5.89 14.36
CA PRO A 71 -0.17 -5.05 15.48
C PRO A 71 0.18 -5.90 16.69
N THR A 72 1.06 -5.38 17.55
CA THR A 72 1.28 -5.97 18.89
C THR A 72 0.14 -5.60 19.81
N SER A 73 -0.38 -4.37 19.69
CA SER A 73 -1.53 -3.89 20.46
C SER A 73 -2.22 -2.74 19.75
N GLY A 74 -3.49 -2.53 20.04
CA GLY A 74 -4.33 -1.51 19.42
C GLY A 74 -5.31 -2.09 18.42
N GLU A 75 -6.13 -1.23 17.83
CA GLU A 75 -7.19 -1.58 16.90
C GLU A 75 -7.00 -0.85 15.58
N ILE A 76 -7.56 -1.40 14.50
CA ILE A 76 -7.55 -0.80 13.16
C ILE A 76 -8.96 -0.85 12.63
N LEU A 77 -9.61 0.30 12.60
CA LEU A 77 -11.01 0.42 12.18
C LEU A 77 -11.08 0.81 10.70
N VAL A 78 -11.82 0.04 9.92
CA VAL A 78 -12.16 0.36 8.52
C VAL A 78 -13.68 0.32 8.40
N GLU A 79 -14.28 1.45 8.06
CA GLU A 79 -15.74 1.62 8.04
C GLU A 79 -16.39 1.17 9.36
N GLY A 80 -15.76 1.48 10.50
CA GLY A 80 -16.23 1.09 11.83
C GLY A 80 -16.01 -0.37 12.24
N LYS A 81 -15.44 -1.19 11.37
CA LYS A 81 -15.13 -2.60 11.64
C LYS A 81 -13.67 -2.77 12.01
N ASP A 82 -13.40 -3.37 13.18
CA ASP A 82 -12.02 -3.68 13.58
C ASP A 82 -11.46 -4.85 12.78
N VAL A 83 -10.52 -4.54 11.88
CA VAL A 83 -9.88 -5.54 11.02
C VAL A 83 -8.91 -6.44 11.78
N THR A 84 -8.49 -6.07 12.99
CA THR A 84 -7.60 -6.92 13.81
C THR A 84 -8.29 -8.17 14.31
N THR A 85 -9.62 -8.15 14.40
CA THR A 85 -10.44 -9.26 14.89
C THR A 85 -10.84 -10.26 13.80
N LEU A 86 -10.58 -9.94 12.52
CA LEU A 86 -10.96 -10.81 11.41
C LEU A 86 -10.19 -12.13 11.44
N ASN A 87 -10.89 -13.23 11.21
CA ASN A 87 -10.26 -14.52 10.97
C ASN A 87 -9.60 -14.55 9.57
N LYS A 88 -8.92 -15.65 9.23
CA LYS A 88 -8.14 -15.77 7.99
C LYS A 88 -9.00 -15.61 6.72
N GLU A 89 -10.15 -16.24 6.68
CA GLU A 89 -11.09 -16.21 5.54
C GLU A 89 -11.66 -14.80 5.37
N GLN A 90 -12.11 -14.19 6.46
CA GLN A 90 -12.63 -12.82 6.48
C GLN A 90 -11.56 -11.80 6.06
N LEU A 91 -10.30 -12.00 6.47
CA LEU A 91 -9.20 -11.11 6.10
C LEU A 91 -8.86 -11.21 4.60
N ILE A 92 -8.92 -12.42 4.03
CA ILE A 92 -8.74 -12.62 2.58
C ILE A 92 -9.82 -11.86 1.82
N GLU A 93 -11.08 -12.00 2.23
CA GLU A 93 -12.21 -11.34 1.58
C GLU A 93 -12.16 -9.83 1.74
N PHE A 94 -11.81 -9.33 2.94
CA PHE A 94 -11.57 -7.92 3.19
C PHE A 94 -10.52 -7.31 2.25
N ARG A 95 -9.37 -7.98 2.08
CA ARG A 95 -8.32 -7.53 1.16
C ARG A 95 -8.76 -7.54 -0.31
N ARG A 96 -9.54 -8.54 -0.70
CA ARG A 96 -10.04 -8.65 -2.08
C ARG A 96 -11.01 -7.54 -2.46
N GLN A 97 -11.88 -7.15 -1.52
CA GLN A 97 -12.97 -6.23 -1.80
C GLN A 97 -12.67 -4.79 -1.42
N LYS A 98 -11.89 -4.56 -0.36
CA LYS A 98 -11.76 -3.24 0.24
C LYS A 98 -10.45 -2.54 -0.05
N MET A 99 -9.36 -3.27 -0.29
CA MET A 99 -8.05 -2.65 -0.38
C MET A 99 -7.20 -3.16 -1.54
N SER A 100 -6.58 -2.23 -2.25
CA SER A 100 -5.47 -2.51 -3.16
C SER A 100 -4.16 -1.93 -2.62
N MET A 101 -3.02 -2.42 -3.09
CA MET A 101 -1.72 -1.93 -2.66
C MET A 101 -0.71 -1.85 -3.79
N VAL A 102 -0.07 -0.69 -3.89
CA VAL A 102 1.12 -0.45 -4.72
C VAL A 102 2.36 -0.52 -3.82
N PHE A 103 3.28 -1.39 -4.14
CA PHE A 103 4.48 -1.65 -3.35
C PHE A 103 5.69 -0.88 -3.86
N GLN A 104 6.58 -0.46 -2.97
CA GLN A 104 7.85 0.18 -3.27
C GLN A 104 8.72 -0.64 -4.25
N ARG A 105 8.77 -1.95 -4.09
CA ARG A 105 9.49 -2.90 -4.96
C ARG A 105 8.54 -3.64 -5.91
N PHE A 106 7.63 -2.91 -6.56
CA PHE A 106 6.66 -3.34 -7.56
C PHE A 106 5.77 -4.55 -7.17
N GLY A 107 6.29 -5.56 -6.49
CA GLY A 107 5.55 -6.76 -6.06
C GLY A 107 4.91 -7.53 -7.22
N LEU A 108 5.53 -7.53 -8.39
CA LEU A 108 5.03 -8.23 -9.56
C LEU A 108 5.39 -9.71 -9.51
N PHE A 109 4.53 -10.55 -10.06
CA PHE A 109 4.79 -11.98 -10.25
C PHE A 109 5.75 -12.16 -11.45
N PRO A 110 6.99 -12.63 -11.25
CA PRO A 110 7.99 -12.68 -12.32
C PRO A 110 7.64 -13.67 -13.43
N HIS A 111 6.81 -14.67 -13.13
CA HIS A 111 6.35 -15.73 -14.04
C HIS A 111 5.02 -15.40 -14.73
N LYS A 112 4.45 -14.24 -14.49
CA LYS A 112 3.22 -13.73 -15.12
C LYS A 112 3.53 -12.56 -16.05
N THR A 113 2.84 -12.48 -17.18
CA THR A 113 2.92 -11.33 -18.10
C THR A 113 2.34 -10.07 -17.46
N VAL A 114 2.49 -8.91 -18.10
CA VAL A 114 1.85 -7.65 -17.71
C VAL A 114 0.34 -7.84 -17.57
N LEU A 115 -0.32 -8.38 -18.60
CA LEU A 115 -1.77 -8.64 -18.59
C LEU A 115 -2.18 -9.53 -17.40
N GLN A 116 -1.44 -10.60 -17.16
CA GLN A 116 -1.70 -11.52 -16.06
C GLN A 116 -1.43 -10.90 -14.68
N ASN A 117 -0.42 -10.03 -14.57
CA ASN A 117 -0.16 -9.29 -13.33
C ASN A 117 -1.29 -8.30 -13.02
N VAL A 118 -1.72 -7.52 -14.02
CA VAL A 118 -2.81 -6.54 -13.85
C VAL A 118 -4.14 -7.25 -13.55
N GLY A 119 -4.44 -8.34 -14.25
CA GLY A 119 -5.66 -9.11 -14.06
C GLY A 119 -5.69 -9.98 -12.79
N TYR A 120 -4.56 -10.11 -12.06
CA TYR A 120 -4.48 -11.07 -10.95
C TYR A 120 -5.48 -10.79 -9.82
N GLY A 121 -5.65 -9.52 -9.42
CA GLY A 121 -6.61 -9.16 -8.39
C GLY A 121 -8.06 -9.50 -8.78
N LEU A 122 -8.41 -9.26 -10.05
CA LEU A 122 -9.72 -9.61 -10.62
C LEU A 122 -9.94 -11.13 -10.65
N GLU A 123 -8.88 -11.90 -10.92
CA GLU A 123 -8.90 -13.37 -10.81
C GLU A 123 -9.22 -13.82 -9.39
N MET A 124 -8.61 -13.18 -8.40
CA MET A 124 -8.88 -13.48 -6.99
C MET A 124 -10.29 -13.06 -6.55
N GLN A 125 -10.90 -12.06 -7.21
CA GLN A 125 -12.29 -11.66 -7.01
C GLN A 125 -13.27 -12.60 -7.73
N GLY A 126 -12.78 -13.59 -8.51
CA GLY A 126 -13.63 -14.56 -9.23
C GLY A 126 -14.19 -14.05 -10.56
N MET A 127 -13.60 -12.98 -11.13
CA MET A 127 -14.07 -12.44 -12.40
C MET A 127 -13.78 -13.39 -13.56
N GLU A 128 -14.76 -13.54 -14.44
CA GLU A 128 -14.67 -14.32 -15.68
C GLU A 128 -13.48 -13.89 -16.55
N PHE A 129 -12.84 -14.84 -17.22
CA PHE A 129 -11.57 -14.64 -17.95
C PHE A 129 -11.65 -13.52 -19.01
N GLU A 130 -12.68 -13.51 -19.84
CA GLU A 130 -12.85 -12.50 -20.90
C GLU A 130 -13.02 -11.09 -20.32
N LYS A 131 -13.91 -10.96 -19.33
CA LYS A 131 -14.16 -9.69 -18.64
C LYS A 131 -12.91 -9.19 -17.93
N ARG A 132 -12.19 -10.08 -17.23
CA ARG A 132 -10.93 -9.79 -16.55
C ARG A 132 -9.87 -9.23 -17.50
N ASN A 133 -9.71 -9.89 -18.67
CA ASN A 133 -8.74 -9.43 -19.67
C ASN A 133 -9.14 -8.07 -20.25
N SER A 134 -10.41 -7.83 -20.51
CA SER A 134 -10.89 -6.53 -20.99
C SER A 134 -10.58 -5.41 -20.00
N VAL A 135 -10.90 -5.60 -18.72
CA VAL A 135 -10.58 -4.61 -17.67
C VAL A 135 -9.09 -4.42 -17.53
N ALA A 136 -8.31 -5.52 -17.54
CA ALA A 136 -6.85 -5.43 -17.42
C ALA A 136 -6.23 -4.67 -18.60
N MET A 137 -6.71 -4.88 -19.83
CA MET A 137 -6.26 -4.14 -21.02
C MET A 137 -6.55 -2.65 -20.91
N GLU A 138 -7.76 -2.27 -20.47
CA GLU A 138 -8.11 -0.86 -20.22
C GLU A 138 -7.16 -0.20 -19.22
N LYS A 139 -6.83 -0.88 -18.12
CA LYS A 139 -5.90 -0.33 -17.12
C LYS A 139 -4.45 -0.30 -17.61
N ILE A 140 -4.02 -1.23 -18.44
CA ILE A 140 -2.71 -1.20 -19.12
C ILE A 140 -2.62 0.02 -20.05
N GLU A 141 -3.66 0.28 -20.82
CA GLU A 141 -3.74 1.46 -21.69
C GLU A 141 -3.69 2.75 -20.87
N SER A 142 -4.48 2.85 -19.79
CA SER A 142 -4.55 4.05 -18.93
C SER A 142 -3.21 4.44 -18.30
N VAL A 143 -2.29 3.49 -18.12
CA VAL A 143 -0.93 3.75 -17.61
C VAL A 143 0.13 3.82 -18.74
N GLY A 144 -0.28 3.85 -20.01
CA GLY A 144 0.60 4.00 -21.17
C GLY A 144 1.50 2.79 -21.41
N LEU A 145 0.98 1.58 -21.22
CA LEU A 145 1.70 0.31 -21.45
C LEU A 145 1.11 -0.53 -22.58
N THR A 146 0.35 0.08 -23.50
CA THR A 146 -0.16 -0.58 -24.71
C THR A 146 0.99 -1.17 -25.53
N GLY A 147 0.86 -2.43 -25.95
CA GLY A 147 1.89 -3.19 -26.67
C GLY A 147 2.86 -3.98 -25.79
N PHE A 148 2.75 -3.85 -24.45
CA PHE A 148 3.57 -4.58 -23.47
C PHE A 148 2.83 -5.68 -22.73
N GLU A 149 1.60 -6.00 -23.12
CA GLU A 149 0.68 -6.91 -22.41
C GLU A 149 1.26 -8.30 -22.20
N ASN A 150 2.01 -8.77 -23.18
CA ASN A 150 2.61 -10.12 -23.19
C ASN A 150 4.04 -10.16 -22.65
N GLN A 151 4.61 -9.02 -22.26
CA GLN A 151 5.95 -8.95 -21.69
C GLN A 151 5.94 -9.43 -20.23
N TYR A 152 7.09 -9.99 -19.81
CA TYR A 152 7.32 -10.36 -18.41
C TYR A 152 8.02 -9.21 -17.67
N PRO A 153 7.91 -9.15 -16.33
CA PRO A 153 8.55 -8.08 -15.54
C PRO A 153 10.05 -7.88 -15.82
N ALA A 154 10.80 -8.96 -16.06
CA ALA A 154 12.22 -8.90 -16.37
C ALA A 154 12.55 -8.18 -17.69
N GLN A 155 11.58 -8.00 -18.57
CA GLN A 155 11.72 -7.32 -19.88
C GLN A 155 11.35 -5.83 -19.80
N LEU A 156 10.94 -5.34 -18.61
CA LEU A 156 10.45 -3.99 -18.38
C LEU A 156 11.47 -3.15 -17.62
N SER A 157 11.51 -1.85 -17.91
CA SER A 157 12.22 -0.89 -17.04
C SER A 157 11.56 -0.79 -15.67
N GLY A 158 12.26 -0.27 -14.65
CA GLY A 158 11.69 -0.05 -13.31
C GLY A 158 10.44 0.82 -13.34
N GLY A 159 10.43 1.90 -14.15
CA GLY A 159 9.25 2.75 -14.32
C GLY A 159 8.07 2.03 -14.97
N MET A 160 8.32 1.13 -15.93
CA MET A 160 7.26 0.30 -16.52
C MET A 160 6.71 -0.69 -15.51
N GLN A 161 7.56 -1.34 -14.71
CA GLN A 161 7.13 -2.25 -13.64
C GLN A 161 6.27 -1.53 -12.61
N GLN A 162 6.60 -0.29 -12.25
CA GLN A 162 5.80 0.54 -11.34
C GLN A 162 4.41 0.84 -11.93
N ARG A 163 4.35 1.19 -13.21
CA ARG A 163 3.08 1.40 -13.91
C ARG A 163 2.23 0.13 -13.98
N VAL A 164 2.83 -1.04 -14.14
CA VAL A 164 2.10 -2.33 -14.02
C VAL A 164 1.55 -2.51 -12.61
N GLY A 165 2.31 -2.18 -11.57
CA GLY A 165 1.87 -2.23 -10.18
C GLY A 165 0.67 -1.32 -9.91
N LEU A 166 0.69 -0.09 -10.47
CA LEU A 166 -0.42 0.85 -10.37
C LEU A 166 -1.66 0.34 -11.14
N ALA A 167 -1.48 -0.11 -12.40
CA ALA A 167 -2.57 -0.67 -13.20
C ALA A 167 -3.25 -1.86 -12.49
N ARG A 168 -2.46 -2.74 -11.85
CA ARG A 168 -2.97 -3.86 -11.04
C ARG A 168 -3.82 -3.39 -9.86
N ALA A 169 -3.38 -2.34 -9.16
CA ALA A 169 -4.13 -1.79 -8.03
C ALA A 169 -5.44 -1.11 -8.49
N LEU A 170 -5.40 -0.40 -9.62
CA LEU A 170 -6.57 0.24 -10.21
C LEU A 170 -7.59 -0.76 -10.78
N ALA A 171 -7.12 -1.91 -11.27
CA ALA A 171 -7.98 -2.91 -11.90
C ALA A 171 -9.00 -3.51 -10.93
N THR A 172 -8.65 -3.68 -9.66
CA THR A 172 -9.51 -4.31 -8.64
C THR A 172 -10.66 -3.44 -8.17
N ASP A 173 -10.65 -2.15 -8.51
CA ASP A 173 -11.70 -1.16 -8.19
C ASP A 173 -12.12 -1.15 -6.71
N THR A 174 -11.15 -1.24 -5.81
CA THR A 174 -11.36 -1.20 -4.36
C THR A 174 -11.52 0.24 -3.86
N ASP A 175 -12.21 0.44 -2.73
CA ASP A 175 -12.48 1.75 -2.14
C ASP A 175 -11.22 2.41 -1.57
N ILE A 176 -10.26 1.60 -1.11
CA ILE A 176 -9.04 2.07 -0.45
C ILE A 176 -7.80 1.62 -1.24
N MET A 177 -6.91 2.57 -1.54
CA MET A 177 -5.63 2.31 -2.18
C MET A 177 -4.47 2.67 -1.25
N LEU A 178 -3.62 1.70 -0.98
CA LEU A 178 -2.41 1.87 -0.18
C LEU A 178 -1.20 2.00 -1.11
N MET A 179 -0.37 3.04 -0.92
CA MET A 179 0.77 3.33 -1.79
C MET A 179 2.04 3.50 -0.93
N ASP A 180 2.92 2.50 -0.96
CA ASP A 180 4.18 2.48 -0.19
C ASP A 180 5.33 2.97 -1.07
N GLU A 181 5.69 4.26 -0.99
CA GLU A 181 6.73 4.94 -1.79
C GLU A 181 6.62 4.63 -3.29
N ALA A 182 5.40 4.70 -3.81
CA ALA A 182 5.04 4.20 -5.14
C ALA A 182 5.79 4.87 -6.30
N PHE A 183 6.34 6.05 -6.12
CA PHE A 183 7.03 6.79 -7.18
C PHE A 183 8.53 6.98 -6.94
N SER A 184 9.07 6.45 -5.83
CA SER A 184 10.47 6.66 -5.43
C SER A 184 11.50 6.09 -6.42
N ALA A 185 11.14 5.02 -7.13
CA ALA A 185 12.02 4.36 -8.11
C ALA A 185 11.91 4.92 -9.54
N LEU A 186 11.11 5.97 -9.74
CA LEU A 186 10.88 6.58 -11.06
C LEU A 186 11.84 7.75 -11.31
N ASP A 187 12.24 7.94 -12.56
CA ASP A 187 12.89 9.17 -12.98
C ASP A 187 11.92 10.38 -12.85
N PRO A 188 12.44 11.62 -12.75
CA PRO A 188 11.63 12.79 -12.44
C PRO A 188 10.49 13.05 -13.43
N LEU A 189 10.69 12.78 -14.73
CA LEU A 189 9.69 13.04 -15.77
C LEU A 189 8.54 12.04 -15.65
N ILE A 190 8.85 10.74 -15.60
CA ILE A 190 7.85 9.68 -15.43
C ILE A 190 7.11 9.84 -14.11
N ARG A 191 7.82 10.21 -13.04
CA ARG A 191 7.22 10.49 -11.73
C ARG A 191 6.16 11.58 -11.81
N SER A 192 6.49 12.72 -12.45
CA SER A 192 5.56 13.83 -12.62
C SER A 192 4.32 13.43 -13.41
N ASP A 193 4.48 12.64 -14.47
CA ASP A 193 3.37 12.15 -15.27
C ASP A 193 2.46 11.19 -14.48
N MET A 194 3.05 10.28 -13.70
CA MET A 194 2.30 9.34 -12.86
C MET A 194 1.54 10.04 -11.72
N GLN A 195 2.14 11.05 -11.11
CA GLN A 195 1.48 11.88 -10.11
C GLN A 195 0.27 12.61 -10.70
N LYS A 196 0.43 13.20 -11.90
CA LYS A 196 -0.68 13.85 -12.59
C LYS A 196 -1.80 12.86 -12.89
N GLN A 197 -1.48 11.69 -13.43
CA GLN A 197 -2.47 10.63 -13.68
C GLN A 197 -3.21 10.21 -12.40
N LEU A 198 -2.50 10.11 -11.26
CA LEU A 198 -3.13 9.78 -9.99
C LEU A 198 -4.11 10.88 -9.53
N ILE A 199 -3.74 12.16 -9.69
CA ILE A 199 -4.61 13.30 -9.35
C ILE A 199 -5.86 13.29 -10.24
N ASP A 200 -5.70 13.12 -11.56
CA ASP A 200 -6.80 13.06 -12.50
C ASP A 200 -7.77 11.92 -12.16
N LEU A 201 -7.23 10.72 -11.89
CA LEU A 201 -8.01 9.56 -11.45
C LEU A 201 -8.72 9.81 -10.10
N GLN A 202 -8.05 10.43 -9.13
CA GLN A 202 -8.64 10.70 -7.82
C GLN A 202 -9.81 11.68 -7.92
N SER A 203 -9.73 12.67 -8.81
CA SER A 203 -10.82 13.63 -9.04
C SER A 203 -12.10 12.95 -9.54
N GLU A 204 -11.96 11.85 -10.30
CA GLU A 204 -13.06 11.08 -10.86
C GLU A 204 -13.58 10.00 -9.90
N LEU A 205 -12.66 9.23 -9.31
CA LEU A 205 -12.98 8.01 -8.56
C LEU A 205 -13.23 8.25 -7.06
N LYS A 206 -12.72 9.36 -6.51
CA LYS A 206 -12.84 9.72 -5.07
C LYS A 206 -12.51 8.58 -4.11
N LYS A 207 -11.45 7.81 -4.42
CA LYS A 207 -10.99 6.72 -3.58
C LYS A 207 -10.26 7.26 -2.34
N THR A 208 -10.33 6.54 -1.25
CA THR A 208 -9.46 6.81 -0.09
C THR A 208 -8.05 6.33 -0.41
N ILE A 209 -7.07 7.23 -0.42
CA ILE A 209 -5.67 6.90 -0.71
C ILE A 209 -4.82 7.14 0.53
N VAL A 210 -4.03 6.14 0.93
CA VAL A 210 -2.97 6.30 1.92
C VAL A 210 -1.64 6.23 1.20
N PHE A 211 -0.96 7.36 1.12
CA PHE A 211 0.26 7.52 0.34
C PHE A 211 1.46 7.75 1.27
N ILE A 212 2.49 6.91 1.16
CA ILE A 212 3.75 7.07 1.87
C ILE A 212 4.78 7.68 0.95
N THR A 213 5.43 8.75 1.42
CA THR A 213 6.57 9.34 0.75
C THR A 213 7.54 9.97 1.75
N HIS A 214 8.76 10.25 1.30
CA HIS A 214 9.74 11.10 1.98
C HIS A 214 9.97 12.42 1.22
N ASP A 215 9.23 12.65 0.13
CA ASP A 215 9.33 13.80 -0.74
C ASP A 215 8.25 14.83 -0.40
N LEU A 216 8.67 16.05 -0.01
CA LEU A 216 7.76 17.13 0.38
C LEU A 216 6.90 17.60 -0.80
N ASP A 217 7.48 17.69 -1.99
CA ASP A 217 6.76 18.15 -3.19
C ASP A 217 5.65 17.17 -3.56
N GLU A 218 5.91 15.85 -3.44
CA GLU A 218 4.87 14.83 -3.58
C GLU A 218 3.76 15.01 -2.55
N SER A 219 4.12 15.23 -1.30
CA SER A 219 3.14 15.40 -0.21
C SER A 219 2.21 16.58 -0.44
N LEU A 220 2.77 17.73 -0.83
CA LEU A 220 2.01 18.96 -1.09
C LEU A 220 1.17 18.87 -2.36
N ARG A 221 1.59 18.05 -3.34
CA ARG A 221 0.91 17.92 -4.62
C ARG A 221 -0.24 16.92 -4.59
N LEU A 222 -0.10 15.85 -3.82
CA LEU A 222 -1.02 14.71 -3.82
C LEU A 222 -1.97 14.70 -2.62
N GLY A 223 -1.55 15.27 -1.48
CA GLY A 223 -2.24 15.10 -0.21
C GLY A 223 -3.32 16.14 0.05
N ASP A 224 -4.47 15.68 0.50
CA ASP A 224 -5.47 16.52 1.16
C ASP A 224 -5.07 16.78 2.61
N HIS A 225 -4.52 15.74 3.28
CA HIS A 225 -3.94 15.82 4.62
C HIS A 225 -2.54 15.19 4.65
N ILE A 226 -1.65 15.78 5.47
CA ILE A 226 -0.27 15.29 5.68
C ILE A 226 -0.08 15.02 7.17
N GLY A 227 0.42 13.80 7.51
CA GLY A 227 0.69 13.34 8.86
C GLY A 227 2.09 12.73 9.03
#